data_3a2b281808aa1069bcbfe4c132ca3bd5
#
_entry.id   3a2b281808aa1069bcbfe4c132ca3bd5
#
_cell.length_a   1.000
_cell.length_b   1.000
_cell.length_c   1.000
_cell.angle_alpha   90.00
_cell.angle_beta   90.00
_cell.angle_gamma   90.00
#
_symmetry.space_group_name_H-M   'P 1'
#
loop_
_entity.id
_entity.type
_entity.pdbx_description
1 polymer ?
#
loop_
_entity_poly.entity_id
_entity_poly.type
_entity_poly.pdbx_seq_one_letter_code
_entity_poly.pdbx_strand_id
1 'polypeptide(L)' 'MATPKFVELEPVEVSREYTFPGGEKVRIENAAKIAVSESGTHRIETKEGRKHIVPIGWIHIELDVPAWTF' A
#
# COMPACT_ATOMS: atom_id res chain seq x y z
N MET A 1 -22.34 5.04 -2.05
CA MET A 1 -21.03 4.46 -1.74
C MET A 1 -19.97 5.56 -1.86
N ALA A 2 -19.20 5.76 -0.83
CA ALA A 2 -18.20 6.82 -0.83
C ALA A 2 -16.98 6.40 -1.66
N THR A 3 -16.46 7.34 -2.47
CA THR A 3 -15.22 7.11 -3.19
C THR A 3 -14.06 7.24 -2.19
N PRO A 4 -13.14 6.26 -2.14
CA PRO A 4 -11.99 6.37 -1.26
C PRO A 4 -11.15 7.59 -1.59
N LYS A 5 -10.67 8.27 -0.57
CA LYS A 5 -9.78 9.40 -0.74
C LYS A 5 -8.34 8.93 -0.62
N PHE A 6 -7.50 9.35 -1.55
CA PHE A 6 -6.08 9.08 -1.47
C PHE A 6 -5.42 10.02 -0.48
N VAL A 7 -4.58 9.44 0.38
CA VAL A 7 -3.77 10.19 1.33
C VAL A 7 -2.32 10.12 0.85
N GLU A 8 -1.66 11.26 0.80
CA GLU A 8 -0.26 11.29 0.41
C GLU A 8 0.61 10.71 1.52
N LEU A 9 1.54 9.86 1.11
CA LEU A 9 2.51 9.27 2.03
C LEU A 9 3.75 10.15 2.07
N GLU A 10 4.08 10.67 3.24
CA GLU A 10 5.26 11.51 3.44
C GLU A 10 6.04 10.98 4.63
N PRO A 11 7.28 10.53 4.39
CA PRO A 11 7.93 10.41 3.08
C PRO A 11 7.35 9.30 2.21
N VAL A 12 7.66 9.35 0.91
CA VAL A 12 7.31 8.27 -0.01
C VAL A 12 7.96 6.99 0.48
N GLU A 13 7.20 5.89 0.50
CA GLU A 13 7.73 4.61 0.91
C GLU A 13 8.70 4.06 -0.15
N VAL A 14 9.85 3.58 0.31
CA VAL A 14 10.80 2.92 -0.60
C VAL A 14 10.17 1.66 -1.16
N SER A 15 9.55 0.86 -0.30
CA SER A 15 8.82 -0.32 -0.73
C SER A 15 7.77 -0.73 0.29
N ARG A 16 6.79 -1.45 -0.18
CA ARG A 16 5.73 -2.03 0.63
C ARG A 16 5.49 -3.45 0.11
N GLU A 17 5.49 -4.43 0.99
CA GLU A 17 5.29 -5.81 0.61
C GLU A 17 4.18 -6.43 1.42
N TYR A 18 3.19 -6.98 0.73
CA TYR A 18 2.08 -7.71 1.34
C TYR A 18 2.36 -9.20 1.22
N THR A 19 2.19 -9.92 2.32
CA THR A 19 2.32 -11.38 2.32
C THR A 19 0.95 -12.00 2.55
N PHE A 20 0.59 -12.94 1.70
CA PHE A 20 -0.69 -13.64 1.79
C PHE A 20 -0.50 -15.06 2.32
N PRO A 21 -1.56 -15.68 2.86
CA PRO A 21 -1.50 -17.10 3.22
C PRO A 21 -1.09 -17.91 1.99
N GLY A 22 -0.22 -18.87 2.15
CA GLY A 22 0.30 -19.64 1.03
C GLY A 22 1.63 -19.13 0.50
N GLY A 23 2.11 -18.00 1.02
CA GLY A 23 3.44 -17.48 0.68
C GLY A 23 3.50 -16.53 -0.49
N GLU A 24 2.36 -16.20 -1.10
CA GLU A 24 2.36 -15.19 -2.17
C GLU A 24 2.69 -13.81 -1.62
N LYS A 25 3.47 -13.06 -2.37
CA LYS A 25 3.87 -11.73 -1.97
C LYS A 25 3.63 -10.73 -3.10
N VAL A 26 3.19 -9.54 -2.71
CA VAL A 26 3.02 -8.42 -3.64
C VAL A 26 3.91 -7.29 -3.15
N ARG A 27 4.86 -6.88 -3.97
CA ARG A 27 5.78 -5.79 -3.65
C ARG A 27 5.46 -4.57 -4.48
N ILE A 28 5.34 -3.43 -3.82
CA ILE A 28 5.08 -2.14 -4.47
C ILE A 28 6.19 -1.19 -4.08
N GLU A 29 6.89 -0.65 -5.07
CA GLU A 29 7.98 0.28 -4.84
C GLU A 29 7.51 1.72 -5.04
N ASN A 30 8.06 2.64 -4.25
CA ASN A 30 7.80 4.08 -4.34
C ASN A 30 6.32 4.43 -4.17
N ALA A 31 5.66 3.83 -3.19
CA ALA A 31 4.27 4.15 -2.89
C ALA A 31 4.16 5.59 -2.40
N ALA A 32 3.43 6.41 -3.13
CA ALA A 32 3.28 7.84 -2.84
C ALA A 32 1.91 8.19 -2.27
N LYS A 33 0.88 7.45 -2.64
CA LYS A 33 -0.48 7.69 -2.16
C LYS A 33 -1.18 6.38 -1.86
N ILE A 34 -2.04 6.41 -0.85
CA ILE A 34 -2.83 5.24 -0.47
C ILE A 34 -4.26 5.65 -0.17
N ALA A 35 -5.20 4.80 -0.58
CA ALA A 35 -6.59 4.92 -0.17
C ALA A 35 -7.07 3.56 0.32
N VAL A 36 -7.75 3.54 1.45
CA VAL A 36 -8.32 2.32 2.01
C VAL A 36 -9.82 2.39 1.82
N SER A 37 -10.39 1.42 1.10
CA SER A 37 -11.82 1.36 0.88
C SER A 37 -12.53 0.81 2.13
N GLU A 38 -13.86 0.91 2.13
CA GLU A 38 -14.66 0.38 3.25
C GLU A 38 -14.46 -1.11 3.45
N SER A 39 -14.20 -1.85 2.38
CA SER A 39 -13.92 -3.28 2.45
C SER A 39 -12.52 -3.61 2.96
N GLY A 40 -11.68 -2.60 3.15
CA GLY A 40 -10.29 -2.79 3.57
C GLY A 40 -9.31 -2.95 2.41
N THR A 41 -9.80 -2.92 1.17
CA THR A 41 -8.93 -2.99 0.00
C THR A 41 -8.03 -1.76 -0.06
N HIS A 42 -6.73 -1.97 -0.24
CA HIS A 42 -5.76 -0.89 -0.39
C HIS A 42 -5.61 -0.52 -1.86
N ARG A 43 -5.73 0.75 -2.17
CA ARG A 43 -5.46 1.29 -3.49
C ARG A 43 -4.24 2.18 -3.37
N ILE A 44 -3.22 1.88 -4.14
CA ILE A 44 -1.92 2.52 -3.98
C ILE A 44 -1.49 3.11 -5.31
N GLU A 45 -1.06 4.36 -5.27
CA GLU A 45 -0.47 5.01 -6.44
C GLU A 45 1.00 5.27 -6.15
N THR A 46 1.85 4.86 -7.08
CA THR A 46 3.28 5.04 -6.95
C THR A 46 3.71 6.41 -7.44
N LYS A 47 4.96 6.78 -7.13
CA LYS A 47 5.55 8.04 -7.59
C LYS A 47 5.57 8.14 -9.11
N GLU A 48 5.69 7.00 -9.80
CA GLU A 48 5.68 6.94 -11.26
C GLU A 48 4.28 6.96 -11.87
N GLY A 49 3.25 7.03 -11.04
CA GLY A 49 1.87 7.05 -11.51
C GLY A 49 1.24 5.69 -11.72
N ARG A 50 1.91 4.61 -11.33
CA ARG A 50 1.33 3.26 -11.41
C ARG A 50 0.33 3.07 -10.28
N LYS A 51 -0.75 2.38 -10.59
CA LYS A 51 -1.82 2.13 -9.64
C LYS A 51 -1.92 0.65 -9.35
N HIS A 52 -2.04 0.33 -8.06
CA HIS A 52 -2.16 -1.05 -7.58
C HIS A 52 -3.41 -1.17 -6.71
N ILE A 53 -4.10 -2.27 -6.85
CA ILE A 53 -5.23 -2.60 -5.99
C ILE A 53 -4.87 -3.89 -5.27
N VAL A 54 -4.77 -3.82 -3.93
CA VAL A 54 -4.43 -4.96 -3.11
C VAL A 54 -5.66 -5.35 -2.29
N PRO A 55 -6.28 -6.49 -2.60
CA PRO A 55 -7.46 -6.93 -1.85
C PRO A 55 -7.09 -7.35 -0.44
N ILE A 56 -8.07 -7.45 0.43
CA ILE A 56 -7.87 -7.97 1.78
C ILE A 56 -7.49 -9.45 1.70
N GLY A 57 -6.90 -9.95 2.78
CA GLY A 57 -6.48 -11.35 2.86
C GLY A 57 -5.03 -11.51 3.24
N TRP A 58 -4.25 -10.43 3.23
CA TRP A 58 -2.85 -10.49 3.66
C TRP A 58 -2.77 -10.78 5.15
N ILE A 59 -1.67 -11.40 5.56
CA ILE A 59 -1.39 -11.69 6.96
C ILE A 59 -0.24 -10.84 7.50
N HIS A 60 0.48 -10.15 6.62
CA HIS A 60 1.64 -9.35 7.00
C HIS A 60 1.90 -8.27 5.96
N ILE A 61 2.29 -7.09 6.43
CA ILE A 61 2.72 -5.99 5.58
C ILE A 61 4.08 -5.52 6.07
N GLU A 62 5.06 -5.49 5.18
CA GLU A 62 6.38 -4.98 5.49
C GLU A 62 6.55 -3.63 4.78
N LEU A 63 6.98 -2.63 5.52
CA LEU A 63 7.16 -1.27 5.00
C LEU A 63 8.62 -0.87 5.14
N ASP A 64 9.17 -0.27 4.07
CA ASP A 64 10.48 0.33 4.11
C ASP A 64 10.30 1.83 3.90
N VAL A 65 10.40 2.58 4.97
CA VAL A 65 10.18 4.04 4.98
C VAL A 65 11.41 4.73 5.53
N PRO A 66 11.98 5.71 4.79
CA PRO A 66 13.26 6.31 5.17
C PRO A 66 13.30 6.94 6.57
N ALA A 67 12.20 7.44 7.06
CA ALA A 67 12.15 8.14 8.35
C ALA A 67 11.00 7.64 9.22
N TRP A 68 10.81 6.32 9.25
CA TRP A 68 9.73 5.72 10.02
C TRP A 68 9.96 5.87 11.52
N THR A 69 8.98 6.42 12.21
CA THR A 69 8.94 6.45 13.67
C THR A 69 7.57 5.97 14.14
N PHE A 70 7.57 5.18 15.16
CA PHE A 70 6.33 4.71 15.79
C PHE A 70 5.99 5.54 17.01
#